data_ef6d0f14f4013165a62f68c1feb94a14
#
_entry.id   ef6d0f14f4013165a62f68c1feb94a14
#
_cell.length_a   1.000
_cell.length_b   1.000
_cell.length_c   1.000
_cell.angle_alpha   90.00
_cell.angle_beta   90.00
_cell.angle_gamma   90.00
#
_symmetry.space_group_name_H-M   'P 1'
#
loop_
_entity.id
_entity.type
_entity.pdbx_description
1 polymer ?
#
loop_
_entity_poly.entity_id
_entity_poly.type
_entity_poly.pdbx_seq_one_letter_code
_entity_poly.pdbx_strand_id
1 'polypeptide(L)'
;MGNIGFKGAVYALARVVAFYGNEGYMPAYTAVKSLSESTTSKLNSKNTIKDLKPYLAATANCQVNNDKIKNLVAKLTKGLTSEKAKAKAIFNYVRDTVSYSFYYDTRYGAVGTLNAGTGNCVDHAHLVVAMSRAAGLPARYVHGTCTFSSATYGHVWAQVLVGDTWTVADATSTRNSFGNVVNWNPDTYSLHGYYTSLPF
;
A
#
# COMPACT_ATOMS: atom_id res chain seq x y z
N MET A 1 14.79 -20.09 -5.43
CA MET A 1 14.29 -19.95 -4.04
C MET A 1 13.63 -18.59 -3.90
N GLY A 2 12.32 -18.55 -3.72
CA GLY A 2 11.59 -17.29 -3.53
C GLY A 2 11.95 -16.67 -2.18
N ASN A 3 12.30 -15.39 -2.17
CA ASN A 3 12.68 -14.66 -0.99
C ASN A 3 11.41 -14.30 -0.19
N ILE A 4 11.12 -15.04 0.86
CA ILE A 4 10.02 -14.74 1.79
C ILE A 4 10.47 -13.53 2.61
N GLY A 5 9.71 -12.41 2.57
CA GLY A 5 10.00 -11.25 3.42
C GLY A 5 10.00 -11.63 4.91
N PHE A 6 10.78 -10.91 5.73
CA PHE A 6 11.03 -11.25 7.14
C PHE A 6 9.74 -11.56 7.94
N LYS A 7 8.66 -10.77 7.79
CA LYS A 7 7.36 -11.05 8.44
C LYS A 7 6.69 -12.34 7.94
N GLY A 8 6.81 -12.63 6.65
CA GLY A 8 6.31 -13.88 6.07
C GLY A 8 7.09 -15.08 6.55
N ALA A 9 8.42 -14.94 6.70
CA ALA A 9 9.29 -15.99 7.24
C ALA A 9 8.97 -16.27 8.72
N VAL A 10 8.76 -15.25 9.56
CA VAL A 10 8.39 -15.40 10.96
C VAL A 10 7.02 -16.06 11.11
N TYR A 11 6.03 -15.65 10.29
CA TYR A 11 4.70 -16.26 10.32
C TYR A 11 4.72 -17.73 9.86
N ALA A 12 5.47 -18.03 8.79
CA ALA A 12 5.64 -19.39 8.31
C ALA A 12 6.36 -20.26 9.37
N LEU A 13 7.40 -19.72 10.02
CA LEU A 13 8.13 -20.41 11.08
C LEU A 13 7.23 -20.68 12.29
N ALA A 14 6.42 -19.71 12.72
CA ALA A 14 5.48 -19.91 13.82
C ALA A 14 4.46 -21.02 13.54
N ARG A 15 3.97 -21.12 12.29
CA ARG A 15 3.06 -22.21 11.89
C ARG A 15 3.76 -23.56 11.79
N VAL A 16 5.01 -23.59 11.32
CA VAL A 16 5.82 -24.81 11.28
C VAL A 16 6.08 -25.31 12.70
N VAL A 17 6.43 -24.44 13.63
CA VAL A 17 6.63 -24.79 15.03
C VAL A 17 5.35 -25.28 15.67
N ALA A 18 4.22 -24.62 15.45
CA ALA A 18 2.93 -25.07 15.98
C ALA A 18 2.50 -26.41 15.40
N PHE A 19 2.72 -26.62 14.08
CA PHE A 19 2.43 -27.89 13.42
C PHE A 19 3.29 -29.02 13.97
N TYR A 20 4.62 -28.81 14.12
CA TYR A 20 5.53 -29.79 14.69
C TYR A 20 5.15 -30.12 16.14
N GLY A 21 4.76 -29.11 16.93
CA GLY A 21 4.31 -29.36 18.32
C GLY A 21 3.04 -30.17 18.41
N ASN A 22 2.14 -30.11 17.44
CA ASN A 22 0.88 -30.84 17.42
C ASN A 22 0.98 -32.21 16.74
N GLU A 23 1.70 -32.30 15.63
CA GLU A 23 1.71 -33.46 14.76
C GLU A 23 3.01 -34.30 14.84
N GLY A 24 4.05 -33.76 15.47
CA GLY A 24 5.31 -34.49 15.70
C GLY A 24 6.19 -34.66 14.45
N TYR A 25 5.89 -33.98 13.33
CA TYR A 25 6.72 -34.02 12.11
C TYR A 25 6.74 -32.66 11.39
N MET A 26 7.77 -32.43 10.59
CA MET A 26 7.91 -31.21 9.81
C MET A 26 7.01 -31.25 8.55
N PRO A 27 6.24 -30.19 8.26
CA PRO A 27 5.46 -30.14 7.04
C PRO A 27 6.38 -30.14 5.80
N ALA A 28 5.91 -30.76 4.73
CA ALA A 28 6.64 -30.78 3.47
C ALA A 28 6.82 -29.37 2.90
N TYR A 29 7.93 -29.11 2.22
CA TYR A 29 8.29 -27.79 1.63
C TYR A 29 7.18 -27.19 0.73
N THR A 30 6.43 -28.04 0.06
CA THR A 30 5.26 -27.65 -0.76
C THR A 30 4.14 -26.98 0.04
N ALA A 31 3.96 -27.32 1.31
CA ALA A 31 2.95 -26.66 2.16
C ALA A 31 3.34 -25.22 2.54
N VAL A 32 4.64 -24.92 2.64
CA VAL A 32 5.15 -23.57 2.88
C VAL A 32 5.05 -22.72 1.61
N LYS A 33 5.24 -23.30 0.44
CA LYS A 33 5.13 -22.62 -0.86
C LYS A 33 3.68 -22.21 -1.15
N SER A 34 2.70 -23.04 -0.85
CA SER A 34 1.27 -22.72 -1.04
C SER A 34 0.77 -21.58 -0.16
N LEU A 35 1.42 -21.34 1.00
CA LEU A 35 1.11 -20.20 1.86
C LEU A 35 1.67 -18.88 1.34
N SER A 36 2.71 -18.92 0.47
CA SER A 36 3.32 -17.71 -0.13
C SER A 36 2.68 -17.30 -1.45
N GLU A 37 2.05 -18.21 -2.18
CA GLU A 37 1.45 -17.96 -3.51
C GLU A 37 -0.04 -17.56 -3.43
N SER A 38 -0.70 -17.81 -2.31
CA SER A 38 -2.15 -17.58 -2.14
C SER A 38 -2.56 -16.12 -1.91
N THR A 39 -1.63 -15.18 -1.84
CA THR A 39 -1.94 -13.77 -1.49
C THR A 39 -1.25 -12.72 -2.36
N THR A 40 -0.93 -13.04 -3.60
CA THR A 40 -0.71 -11.96 -4.57
C THR A 40 -2.10 -11.37 -4.81
N SER A 41 -2.36 -10.34 -4.07
CA SER A 41 -3.64 -9.71 -3.91
C SER A 41 -4.31 -9.49 -5.27
N LYS A 42 -5.59 -9.91 -5.41
CA LYS A 42 -6.49 -9.52 -6.51
C LYS A 42 -6.54 -7.98 -6.70
N LEU A 43 -5.97 -7.23 -5.76
CA LEU A 43 -5.82 -5.79 -5.78
C LEU A 43 -4.67 -5.30 -6.65
N ASN A 44 -3.74 -6.19 -7.05
CA ASN A 44 -2.68 -5.86 -7.99
C ASN A 44 -3.16 -6.14 -9.42
N SER A 45 -2.80 -5.28 -10.36
CA SER A 45 -3.23 -5.42 -11.76
C SER A 45 -2.14 -5.03 -12.74
N LYS A 46 -2.11 -5.72 -13.88
CA LYS A 46 -1.20 -5.38 -14.98
C LYS A 46 -1.52 -3.99 -15.52
N ASN A 47 -0.48 -3.22 -15.83
CA ASN A 47 -0.65 -1.92 -16.47
C ASN A 47 -1.06 -2.09 -17.95
N THR A 48 -2.12 -1.38 -18.34
CA THR A 48 -2.58 -1.27 -19.73
C THR A 48 -2.59 0.18 -20.22
N ILE A 49 -2.19 1.12 -19.35
CA ILE A 49 -2.24 2.56 -19.61
C ILE A 49 -0.94 2.98 -20.28
N LYS A 50 -1.04 3.60 -21.47
CA LYS A 50 0.11 4.07 -22.24
C LYS A 50 0.58 5.45 -21.79
N ASP A 51 -0.33 6.40 -21.55
CA ASP A 51 0.02 7.73 -21.06
C ASP A 51 -0.01 7.76 -19.53
N LEU A 52 1.17 7.78 -18.94
CA LEU A 52 1.36 7.81 -17.49
C LEU A 52 1.53 9.22 -16.92
N LYS A 53 1.56 10.27 -17.75
CA LYS A 53 1.72 11.67 -17.28
C LYS A 53 0.69 12.09 -16.24
N PRO A 54 -0.62 11.80 -16.38
CA PRO A 54 -1.62 12.15 -15.36
C PRO A 54 -1.36 11.49 -13.98
N TYR A 55 -0.69 10.33 -13.99
CA TYR A 55 -0.36 9.56 -12.78
C TYR A 55 0.92 10.03 -12.08
N LEU A 56 1.59 11.06 -12.63
CA LEU A 56 2.75 11.75 -12.07
C LEU A 56 2.42 13.20 -11.68
N ALA A 57 1.27 13.71 -12.14
CA ALA A 57 0.88 15.10 -11.96
C ALA A 57 0.50 15.44 -10.51
N ALA A 58 0.76 16.69 -10.11
CA ALA A 58 0.23 17.25 -8.88
C ALA A 58 -1.25 17.58 -9.03
N THR A 59 -2.00 17.55 -7.92
CA THR A 59 -3.38 18.04 -7.81
C THR A 59 -3.53 18.83 -6.51
N ALA A 60 -4.69 19.45 -6.27
CA ALA A 60 -4.92 20.28 -5.07
C ALA A 60 -4.53 19.55 -3.77
N ASN A 61 -4.98 18.30 -3.61
CA ASN A 61 -4.71 17.49 -2.41
C ASN A 61 -3.49 16.54 -2.56
N CYS A 62 -2.88 16.49 -3.75
CA CYS A 62 -1.69 15.69 -4.07
C CYS A 62 -0.54 16.63 -4.43
N GLN A 63 0.06 17.27 -3.42
CA GLN A 63 1.03 18.35 -3.61
C GLN A 63 2.45 17.80 -3.88
N VAL A 64 2.63 17.14 -5.03
CA VAL A 64 3.87 16.48 -5.47
C VAL A 64 5.08 17.42 -5.43
N ASN A 65 4.86 18.69 -5.81
CA ASN A 65 5.92 19.69 -5.96
C ASN A 65 6.32 20.37 -4.65
N ASN A 66 5.66 20.07 -3.54
CA ASN A 66 5.96 20.67 -2.24
C ASN A 66 7.34 20.22 -1.74
N ASP A 67 8.15 21.15 -1.25
CA ASP A 67 9.53 20.87 -0.86
C ASP A 67 9.63 19.90 0.33
N LYS A 68 8.69 19.94 1.28
CA LYS A 68 8.66 18.93 2.37
C LYS A 68 8.48 17.52 1.82
N ILE A 69 7.57 17.34 0.86
CA ILE A 69 7.35 16.04 0.19
C ILE A 69 8.63 15.62 -0.56
N LYS A 70 9.18 16.49 -1.41
CA LYS A 70 10.39 16.19 -2.21
C LYS A 70 11.59 15.85 -1.34
N ASN A 71 11.86 16.65 -0.32
CA ASN A 71 13.00 16.47 0.58
C ASN A 71 12.88 15.16 1.38
N LEU A 72 11.67 14.84 1.87
CA LEU A 72 11.42 13.59 2.57
C LEU A 72 11.61 12.39 1.64
N VAL A 73 11.04 12.45 0.42
CA VAL A 73 11.19 11.39 -0.58
C VAL A 73 12.65 11.17 -0.94
N ALA A 74 13.41 12.24 -1.20
CA ALA A 74 14.84 12.15 -1.51
C ALA A 74 15.61 11.45 -0.37
N LYS A 75 15.27 11.77 0.89
CA LYS A 75 15.87 11.13 2.08
C LYS A 75 15.50 9.65 2.17
N LEU A 76 14.23 9.30 1.99
CA LEU A 76 13.74 7.93 2.12
C LEU A 76 14.24 7.00 1.00
N THR A 77 14.47 7.57 -0.20
CA THR A 77 14.87 6.80 -1.37
C THR A 77 16.36 6.88 -1.68
N LYS A 78 17.15 7.54 -0.82
CA LYS A 78 18.59 7.66 -1.00
C LYS A 78 19.25 6.28 -1.09
N GLY A 79 19.98 6.04 -2.18
CA GLY A 79 20.67 4.77 -2.44
C GLY A 79 19.76 3.63 -2.92
N LEU A 80 18.45 3.85 -3.03
CA LEU A 80 17.54 2.85 -3.59
C LEU A 80 17.47 2.98 -5.11
N THR A 81 17.79 1.89 -5.82
CA THR A 81 17.84 1.87 -7.28
C THR A 81 16.56 1.34 -7.92
N SER A 82 15.88 0.38 -7.28
CA SER A 82 14.66 -0.23 -7.86
C SER A 82 13.39 0.53 -7.48
N GLU A 83 12.45 0.62 -8.43
CA GLU A 83 11.11 1.19 -8.21
C GLU A 83 10.40 0.55 -7.00
N LYS A 84 10.47 -0.79 -6.91
CA LYS A 84 9.87 -1.55 -5.80
C LYS A 84 10.44 -1.16 -4.45
N ALA A 85 11.76 -0.95 -4.35
CA ALA A 85 12.39 -0.52 -3.10
C ALA A 85 11.95 0.89 -2.71
N LYS A 86 11.91 1.83 -3.65
CA LYS A 86 11.42 3.20 -3.44
C LYS A 86 9.95 3.22 -3.01
N ALA A 87 9.07 2.54 -3.75
CA ALA A 87 7.66 2.45 -3.43
C ALA A 87 7.40 1.85 -2.04
N LYS A 88 8.13 0.77 -1.70
CA LYS A 88 8.03 0.10 -0.39
C LYS A 88 8.53 1.01 0.74
N ALA A 89 9.61 1.77 0.55
CA ALA A 89 10.12 2.71 1.54
C ALA A 89 9.09 3.82 1.83
N ILE A 90 8.49 4.39 0.78
CA ILE A 90 7.44 5.40 0.88
C ILE A 90 6.21 4.84 1.61
N PHE A 91 5.71 3.68 1.17
CA PHE A 91 4.57 3.01 1.80
C PHE A 91 4.82 2.75 3.29
N ASN A 92 5.97 2.17 3.63
CA ASN A 92 6.31 1.87 5.02
C ASN A 92 6.36 3.14 5.87
N TYR A 93 6.95 4.23 5.34
CA TYR A 93 6.98 5.50 6.04
C TYR A 93 5.56 5.98 6.39
N VAL A 94 4.67 6.07 5.41
CA VAL A 94 3.29 6.54 5.66
C VAL A 94 2.57 5.62 6.63
N ARG A 95 2.61 4.30 6.42
CA ARG A 95 1.98 3.30 7.28
C ARG A 95 2.44 3.38 8.74
N ASP A 96 3.74 3.64 8.95
CA ASP A 96 4.35 3.55 10.28
C ASP A 96 4.37 4.88 11.03
N THR A 97 4.16 6.03 10.32
CA THR A 97 4.25 7.37 10.92
C THR A 97 2.94 8.16 10.96
N VAL A 98 1.94 7.75 10.17
CA VAL A 98 0.64 8.41 10.14
C VAL A 98 -0.40 7.56 10.89
N SER A 99 -0.97 8.11 11.94
CA SER A 99 -2.05 7.47 12.71
C SER A 99 -3.39 7.60 11.98
N TYR A 100 -4.25 6.60 12.13
CA TYR A 100 -5.59 6.65 11.53
C TYR A 100 -6.57 7.45 12.40
N SER A 101 -7.33 8.36 11.78
CA SER A 101 -8.43 9.11 12.40
C SER A 101 -9.66 9.05 11.49
N PHE A 102 -10.82 8.69 12.05
CA PHE A 102 -12.04 8.54 11.26
C PHE A 102 -12.75 9.89 11.07
N TYR A 103 -12.99 10.25 9.83
CA TYR A 103 -13.85 11.34 9.35
C TYR A 103 -14.18 11.10 7.89
N TYR A 104 -15.13 11.85 7.32
CA TYR A 104 -15.49 11.78 5.91
C TYR A 104 -14.68 12.79 5.11
N ASP A 105 -14.47 12.49 3.83
CA ASP A 105 -13.75 13.31 2.83
C ASP A 105 -12.30 13.65 3.22
N THR A 106 -11.63 14.41 2.37
CA THR A 106 -10.28 14.93 2.64
C THR A 106 -10.33 16.07 3.67
N ARG A 107 -9.45 16.01 4.67
CA ARG A 107 -9.26 17.11 5.63
C ARG A 107 -7.92 17.81 5.43
N TYR A 108 -6.88 17.06 5.12
CA TYR A 108 -5.50 17.54 5.16
C TYR A 108 -4.82 17.56 3.81
N GLY A 109 -5.16 16.66 2.89
CA GLY A 109 -4.36 16.41 1.69
C GLY A 109 -2.96 15.92 2.05
N ALA A 110 -2.07 15.75 1.06
CA ALA A 110 -0.78 15.11 1.30
C ALA A 110 0.13 15.87 2.28
N VAL A 111 0.28 17.19 2.09
CA VAL A 111 1.16 18.01 2.94
C VAL A 111 0.61 18.18 4.34
N GLY A 112 -0.71 18.36 4.44
CA GLY A 112 -1.37 18.49 5.75
C GLY A 112 -1.28 17.19 6.55
N THR A 113 -1.46 16.04 5.91
CA THR A 113 -1.31 14.72 6.54
C THR A 113 0.11 14.48 7.03
N LEU A 114 1.12 14.84 6.21
CA LEU A 114 2.52 14.78 6.62
C LEU A 114 2.81 15.65 7.85
N ASN A 115 2.24 16.85 7.91
CA ASN A 115 2.45 17.77 9.04
C ASN A 115 1.70 17.32 10.31
N ALA A 116 0.47 16.80 10.15
CA ALA A 116 -0.38 16.41 11.26
C ALA A 116 0.00 15.03 11.84
N GLY A 117 0.65 14.16 11.06
CA GLY A 117 0.95 12.78 11.46
C GLY A 117 -0.31 11.94 11.68
N THR A 118 -1.46 12.36 11.14
CA THR A 118 -2.73 11.67 11.23
C THR A 118 -3.61 11.95 10.02
N GLY A 119 -4.52 11.03 9.71
CA GLY A 119 -5.46 11.16 8.59
C GLY A 119 -6.43 10.00 8.50
N ASN A 120 -7.47 10.15 7.67
CA ASN A 120 -8.35 9.04 7.28
C ASN A 120 -7.77 8.27 6.08
N CYS A 121 -8.53 7.36 5.48
CA CYS A 121 -8.08 6.59 4.33
C CYS A 121 -7.74 7.47 3.11
N VAL A 122 -8.52 8.54 2.89
CA VAL A 122 -8.31 9.49 1.78
C VAL A 122 -6.99 10.24 1.96
N ASP A 123 -6.76 10.78 3.15
CA ASP A 123 -5.55 11.54 3.46
C ASP A 123 -4.29 10.67 3.46
N HIS A 124 -4.35 9.42 3.96
CA HIS A 124 -3.28 8.43 3.79
C HIS A 124 -2.96 8.19 2.30
N ALA A 125 -4.00 8.00 1.48
CA ALA A 125 -3.84 7.79 0.04
C ALA A 125 -3.22 9.02 -0.64
N HIS A 126 -3.63 10.25 -0.26
CA HIS A 126 -3.03 11.48 -0.76
C HIS A 126 -1.53 11.54 -0.49
N LEU A 127 -1.10 11.19 0.72
CA LEU A 127 0.32 11.22 1.07
C LEU A 127 1.11 10.14 0.32
N VAL A 128 0.61 8.89 0.25
CA VAL A 128 1.27 7.81 -0.50
C VAL A 128 1.41 8.19 -1.98
N VAL A 129 0.32 8.69 -2.60
CA VAL A 129 0.31 9.07 -4.03
C VAL A 129 1.25 10.23 -4.29
N ALA A 130 1.22 11.30 -3.46
CA ALA A 130 2.09 12.45 -3.65
C ALA A 130 3.58 12.09 -3.51
N MET A 131 3.93 11.31 -2.50
CA MET A 131 5.32 10.88 -2.30
C MET A 131 5.80 9.93 -3.41
N SER A 132 4.94 9.02 -3.88
CA SER A 132 5.26 8.11 -4.99
C SER A 132 5.51 8.89 -6.27
N ARG A 133 4.62 9.85 -6.61
CA ARG A 133 4.78 10.71 -7.78
C ARG A 133 6.03 11.59 -7.67
N ALA A 134 6.36 12.10 -6.49
CA ALA A 134 7.58 12.87 -6.25
C ALA A 134 8.85 12.01 -6.42
N ALA A 135 8.77 10.70 -6.22
CA ALA A 135 9.83 9.74 -6.51
C ALA A 135 9.92 9.34 -8.00
N GLY A 136 9.07 9.91 -8.87
CA GLY A 136 8.96 9.55 -10.28
C GLY A 136 8.18 8.25 -10.54
N LEU A 137 7.46 7.72 -9.54
CA LEU A 137 6.66 6.51 -9.67
C LEU A 137 5.20 6.89 -9.96
N PRO A 138 4.63 6.45 -11.10
CA PRO A 138 3.22 6.67 -11.37
C PRO A 138 2.35 6.07 -10.26
N ALA A 139 1.40 6.87 -9.75
CA ALA A 139 0.53 6.43 -8.66
C ALA A 139 -0.91 6.91 -8.87
N ARG A 140 -1.88 6.13 -8.42
CA ARG A 140 -3.30 6.41 -8.53
C ARG A 140 -4.06 6.11 -7.25
N TYR A 141 -5.23 6.69 -7.14
CA TYR A 141 -6.21 6.35 -6.11
C TYR A 141 -7.10 5.23 -6.59
N VAL A 142 -7.53 4.41 -5.67
CA VAL A 142 -8.57 3.41 -5.87
C VAL A 142 -9.65 3.66 -4.83
N HIS A 143 -10.90 3.74 -5.27
CA HIS A 143 -12.05 3.87 -4.38
C HIS A 143 -12.93 2.63 -4.51
N GLY A 144 -13.40 2.12 -3.40
CA GLY A 144 -14.28 0.96 -3.33
C GLY A 144 -15.02 0.88 -2.01
N THR A 145 -15.93 -0.08 -1.93
CA THR A 145 -16.56 -0.50 -0.67
C THR A 145 -15.86 -1.75 -0.16
N CYS A 146 -15.31 -1.69 1.06
CA CYS A 146 -14.48 -2.73 1.66
C CYS A 146 -15.11 -3.27 2.94
N THR A 147 -15.03 -4.59 3.15
CA THR A 147 -15.51 -5.26 4.37
C THR A 147 -14.37 -5.43 5.36
N PHE A 148 -14.46 -4.68 6.45
CA PHE A 148 -13.59 -4.77 7.62
C PHE A 148 -14.19 -5.74 8.66
N SER A 149 -13.44 -6.07 9.70
CA SER A 149 -13.95 -6.92 10.79
C SER A 149 -15.12 -6.30 11.55
N SER A 150 -15.22 -4.97 11.59
CA SER A 150 -16.27 -4.22 12.30
C SER A 150 -17.51 -3.97 11.46
N ALA A 151 -17.33 -3.60 10.17
CA ALA A 151 -18.42 -3.27 9.24
C ALA A 151 -17.89 -3.10 7.82
N THR A 152 -18.78 -2.76 6.90
CA THR A 152 -18.47 -2.41 5.51
C THR A 152 -18.49 -0.90 5.34
N TYR A 153 -17.41 -0.34 4.74
CA TYR A 153 -17.24 1.10 4.55
C TYR A 153 -16.77 1.43 3.13
N GLY A 154 -17.08 2.65 2.69
CA GLY A 154 -16.34 3.28 1.59
C GLY A 154 -14.86 3.43 2.02
N HIS A 155 -13.95 3.07 1.13
CA HIS A 155 -12.52 3.08 1.41
C HIS A 155 -11.71 3.54 0.20
N VAL A 156 -10.68 4.32 0.47
CA VAL A 156 -9.72 4.79 -0.53
C VAL A 156 -8.34 4.28 -0.18
N TRP A 157 -7.64 3.77 -1.18
CA TRP A 157 -6.24 3.37 -1.06
C TRP A 157 -5.44 3.79 -2.29
N ALA A 158 -4.14 3.70 -2.20
CA ALA A 158 -3.25 3.98 -3.31
C ALA A 158 -2.88 2.70 -4.08
N GLN A 159 -2.59 2.85 -5.36
CA GLN A 159 -1.77 1.91 -6.12
C GLN A 159 -0.57 2.66 -6.72
N VAL A 160 0.60 2.01 -6.70
CA VAL A 160 1.84 2.52 -7.28
C VAL A 160 2.27 1.56 -8.39
N LEU A 161 2.62 2.12 -9.55
CA LEU A 161 3.15 1.33 -10.66
C LEU A 161 4.61 0.96 -10.39
N VAL A 162 4.86 -0.35 -10.37
CA VAL A 162 6.20 -0.92 -10.21
C VAL A 162 6.42 -1.93 -11.33
N GLY A 163 7.38 -1.65 -12.20
CA GLY A 163 7.51 -2.35 -13.46
C GLY A 163 6.23 -2.22 -14.29
N ASP A 164 5.59 -3.33 -14.57
CA ASP A 164 4.33 -3.39 -15.35
C ASP A 164 3.11 -3.69 -14.47
N THR A 165 3.19 -3.46 -13.16
CA THR A 165 2.14 -3.85 -12.22
C THR A 165 1.72 -2.67 -11.32
N TRP A 166 0.44 -2.32 -11.36
CA TRP A 166 -0.19 -1.48 -10.35
C TRP A 166 -0.28 -2.25 -9.03
N THR A 167 0.56 -1.88 -8.09
CA THR A 167 0.72 -2.58 -6.81
C THR A 167 -0.03 -1.84 -5.71
N VAL A 168 -0.87 -2.56 -4.96
CA VAL A 168 -1.64 -1.97 -3.85
C VAL A 168 -0.72 -1.42 -2.76
N ALA A 169 -1.08 -0.23 -2.27
CA ALA A 169 -0.36 0.50 -1.23
C ALA A 169 -1.35 1.14 -0.25
N ASP A 170 -2.10 0.29 0.47
CA ASP A 170 -3.03 0.72 1.53
C ASP A 170 -2.27 0.89 2.84
N ALA A 171 -1.90 2.14 3.17
CA ALA A 171 -1.10 2.49 4.34
C ALA A 171 -1.93 2.75 5.61
N THR A 172 -3.24 2.49 5.62
CA THR A 172 -4.14 2.80 6.75
C THR A 172 -3.99 1.87 7.96
N SER A 173 -3.22 0.77 7.82
CA SER A 173 -3.04 -0.20 8.90
C SER A 173 -1.62 -0.75 8.94
N THR A 174 -1.05 -0.83 10.13
CA THR A 174 0.26 -1.47 10.36
C THR A 174 0.28 -2.96 10.03
N ARG A 175 -0.90 -3.59 9.88
CA ARG A 175 -1.03 -4.98 9.44
C ARG A 175 -0.78 -5.17 7.95
N ASN A 176 -0.97 -4.11 7.14
CA ASN A 176 -0.76 -4.15 5.69
C ASN A 176 0.73 -4.11 5.33
N SER A 177 1.06 -4.65 4.19
CA SER A 177 2.37 -4.53 3.57
C SER A 177 2.24 -4.08 2.12
N PHE A 178 3.30 -3.49 1.56
CA PHE A 178 3.31 -3.09 0.16
C PHE A 178 2.99 -4.29 -0.74
N GLY A 179 1.93 -4.19 -1.51
CA GLY A 179 1.43 -5.25 -2.38
C GLY A 179 0.44 -6.22 -1.73
N ASN A 180 0.12 -6.06 -0.43
CA ASN A 180 -0.80 -6.95 0.26
C ASN A 180 -1.60 -6.24 1.36
N VAL A 181 -2.90 -6.51 1.41
CA VAL A 181 -3.86 -5.98 2.38
C VAL A 181 -4.41 -7.11 3.22
N VAL A 182 -4.49 -6.89 4.54
CA VAL A 182 -5.03 -7.85 5.53
C VAL A 182 -5.96 -7.21 6.56
N ASN A 183 -6.09 -5.87 6.56
CA ASN A 183 -6.98 -5.18 7.51
C ASN A 183 -8.45 -5.18 7.09
N TRP A 184 -8.74 -5.48 5.84
CA TRP A 184 -10.07 -5.75 5.29
C TRP A 184 -10.00 -6.90 4.31
N ASN A 185 -11.16 -7.46 3.92
CA ASN A 185 -11.23 -8.65 3.07
C ASN A 185 -11.12 -8.28 1.57
N PRO A 186 -9.98 -8.55 0.91
CA PRO A 186 -9.80 -8.22 -0.50
C PRO A 186 -10.59 -9.11 -1.47
N ASP A 187 -11.24 -10.16 -0.99
CA ASP A 187 -12.05 -11.05 -1.81
C ASP A 187 -13.49 -10.57 -1.98
N THR A 188 -13.94 -9.63 -1.12
CA THR A 188 -15.34 -9.18 -1.06
C THR A 188 -15.52 -7.68 -1.31
N TYR A 189 -14.49 -6.96 -1.77
CA TYR A 189 -14.63 -5.54 -2.05
C TYR A 189 -15.40 -5.28 -3.35
N SER A 190 -16.07 -4.13 -3.41
CA SER A 190 -16.71 -3.60 -4.62
C SER A 190 -15.93 -2.39 -5.11
N LEU A 191 -15.40 -2.46 -6.34
CA LEU A 191 -14.63 -1.37 -6.94
C LEU A 191 -15.57 -0.28 -7.47
N HIS A 192 -15.31 0.98 -7.10
CA HIS A 192 -16.00 2.14 -7.66
C HIS A 192 -15.19 2.78 -8.80
N GLY A 193 -13.86 2.80 -8.71
CA GLY A 193 -13.01 3.28 -9.81
C GLY A 193 -11.54 3.52 -9.44
N TYR A 194 -10.80 3.88 -10.49
CA TYR A 194 -9.40 4.32 -10.43
C TYR A 194 -9.31 5.79 -10.83
N TYR A 195 -8.55 6.59 -10.08
CA TYR A 195 -8.53 8.04 -10.25
C TYR A 195 -7.10 8.59 -10.23
N THR A 196 -6.86 9.58 -11.06
CA THR A 196 -5.63 10.41 -11.01
C THR A 196 -5.75 11.53 -9.98
N SER A 197 -6.98 11.97 -9.70
CA SER A 197 -7.36 12.94 -8.69
C SER A 197 -8.70 12.53 -8.08
N LEU A 198 -8.87 12.73 -6.79
CA LEU A 198 -10.16 12.49 -6.14
C LEU A 198 -11.01 13.76 -6.20
N PRO A 199 -12.34 13.61 -6.35
CA PRO A 199 -13.26 14.76 -6.39
C PRO A 199 -13.66 15.29 -5.00
N PHE A 200 -13.19 14.64 -3.92
CA PHE A 200 -13.51 14.93 -2.52
C PHE A 200 -12.27 14.91 -1.63
#